data_d416faa45674480c2ce1da9560a6cc46
#
_entry.id   d416faa45674480c2ce1da9560a6cc46
#
_cell.length_a   1.000
_cell.length_b   1.000
_cell.length_c   1.000
_cell.angle_alpha   90.00
_cell.angle_beta   90.00
_cell.angle_gamma   90.00
#
_symmetry.space_group_name_H-M   'P 1'
#
loop_
_entity.id
_entity.type
_entity.pdbx_description
1 polymer ?
#
loop_
_entity_poly.entity_id
_entity_poly.type
_entity_poly.pdbx_seq_one_letter_code
_entity_poly.pdbx_strand_id
1 'polypeptide(L)'
;MTKEELDEAIGGNKTATRHITASELANIMEYVPVELKLDRKTLDNYYRIGISELLNSKMPVSDLNTLKEQGWAYDGNRESIIIFLT
;
A
#
# COMPACT_ATOMS: atom_id res chain seq x y z
N MET A 1 7.01 11.22 -6.27
CA MET A 1 6.36 10.43 -7.32
C MET A 1 5.10 11.12 -7.79
N THR A 2 4.64 10.80 -9.01
CA THR A 2 3.40 11.33 -9.55
C THR A 2 2.29 10.29 -9.44
N LYS A 3 1.04 10.75 -9.57
CA LYS A 3 -0.11 9.85 -9.57
C LYS A 3 -0.04 8.88 -10.76
N GLU A 4 0.44 9.34 -11.91
CA GLU A 4 0.61 8.49 -13.09
C GLU A 4 1.59 7.35 -12.84
N GLU A 5 2.70 7.64 -12.17
CA GLU A 5 3.67 6.62 -11.81
C GLU A 5 3.06 5.58 -10.86
N LEU A 6 2.28 6.07 -9.87
CA LEU A 6 1.59 5.20 -8.94
C LEU A 6 0.55 4.33 -9.66
N ASP A 7 -0.24 4.92 -10.55
CA ASP A 7 -1.25 4.20 -11.34
C ASP A 7 -0.62 3.13 -12.23
N GLU A 8 0.51 3.43 -12.88
CA GLU A 8 1.23 2.44 -13.68
C GLU A 8 1.71 1.26 -12.86
N ALA A 9 2.20 1.53 -11.66
CA ALA A 9 2.75 0.46 -10.81
C ALA A 9 1.65 -0.38 -10.17
N ILE A 10 0.61 0.25 -9.63
CA ILE A 10 -0.36 -0.41 -8.75
C ILE A 10 -1.76 -0.49 -9.33
N GLY A 11 -2.08 0.35 -10.33
CA GLY A 11 -3.44 0.53 -10.80
C GLY A 11 -4.17 -0.73 -11.24
N GLY A 12 -3.46 -1.74 -11.73
CA GLY A 12 -4.04 -3.01 -12.14
C GLY A 12 -3.94 -4.12 -11.10
N ASN A 13 -3.33 -3.85 -9.95
CA ASN A 13 -3.16 -4.87 -8.93
C ASN A 13 -4.49 -5.20 -8.26
N LYS A 14 -4.68 -6.49 -7.95
CA LYS A 14 -5.75 -6.94 -7.09
C LYS A 14 -5.18 -7.09 -5.68
N THR A 15 -6.00 -6.76 -4.69
CA THR A 15 -5.62 -6.93 -3.29
C THR A 15 -5.25 -8.38 -3.04
N ALA A 16 -4.05 -8.61 -2.57
CA ALA A 16 -3.58 -9.94 -2.20
C ALA A 16 -3.54 -10.06 -0.68
N THR A 17 -3.79 -11.27 -0.19
CA THR A 17 -3.53 -11.61 1.20
C THR A 17 -2.09 -12.10 1.29
N ARG A 18 -1.28 -11.42 2.07
CA ARG A 18 0.14 -11.71 2.09
C ARG A 18 0.76 -11.36 3.43
N HIS A 19 1.79 -12.09 3.80
CA HIS A 19 2.64 -11.72 4.92
C HIS A 19 3.61 -10.63 4.50
N ILE A 20 3.55 -9.50 5.21
CA ILE A 20 4.58 -8.49 5.12
C ILE A 20 5.45 -8.63 6.36
N THR A 21 6.75 -8.74 6.17
CA THR A 21 7.68 -8.86 7.30
C THR A 21 7.81 -7.52 8.03
N ALA A 22 8.23 -7.56 9.28
CA ALA A 22 8.48 -6.34 10.04
C ALA A 22 9.53 -5.45 9.36
N SER A 23 10.52 -6.05 8.73
CA SER A 23 11.56 -5.31 7.99
C SER A 23 11.00 -4.59 6.79
N GLU A 24 10.16 -5.27 5.99
CA GLU A 24 9.50 -4.67 4.83
C GLU A 24 8.60 -3.50 5.26
N LEU A 25 7.83 -3.69 6.32
CA LEU A 25 6.96 -2.65 6.84
C LEU A 25 7.77 -1.44 7.35
N ALA A 26 8.85 -1.69 8.07
CA ALA A 26 9.72 -0.64 8.57
C ALA A 26 10.30 0.21 7.44
N ASN A 27 10.69 -0.41 6.33
CA ASN A 27 11.19 0.32 5.17
C ASN A 27 10.15 1.26 4.58
N ILE A 28 8.90 0.83 4.51
CA ILE A 28 7.80 1.67 4.04
C ILE A 28 7.56 2.83 5.01
N MET A 29 7.57 2.54 6.30
CA MET A 29 7.29 3.54 7.34
C MET A 29 8.38 4.61 7.47
N GLU A 30 9.53 4.43 6.85
CA GLU A 30 10.53 5.49 6.74
C GLU A 30 10.02 6.67 5.90
N TYR A 31 9.06 6.43 5.01
CA TYR A 31 8.56 7.44 4.07
C TYR A 31 7.14 7.89 4.35
N VAL A 32 6.28 6.98 4.80
CA VAL A 32 4.85 7.24 4.96
C VAL A 32 4.31 6.54 6.21
N PRO A 33 3.28 7.09 6.84
CA PRO A 33 2.57 6.37 7.89
C PRO A 33 1.80 5.19 7.30
N VAL A 34 1.78 4.08 8.02
CA VAL A 34 1.02 2.89 7.66
C VAL A 34 0.03 2.63 8.79
N GLU A 35 -1.24 2.55 8.45
CA GLU A 35 -2.28 2.30 9.43
C GLU A 35 -2.69 0.83 9.41
N LEU A 36 -2.91 0.26 10.59
CA LEU A 36 -3.51 -1.07 10.72
C LEU A 36 -5.01 -0.90 10.93
N LYS A 37 -5.81 -1.48 10.06
CA LYS A 37 -7.25 -1.35 10.07
C LYS A 37 -7.90 -2.73 10.13
N LEU A 38 -9.17 -2.75 10.54
CA LEU A 38 -10.00 -3.94 10.55
C LEU A 38 -11.17 -3.74 9.60
N ASP A 39 -11.33 -4.64 8.64
CA ASP A 39 -12.50 -4.68 7.78
C ASP A 39 -13.66 -5.26 8.58
N ARG A 40 -14.70 -4.46 8.79
CA ARG A 40 -15.85 -4.86 9.63
C ARG A 40 -16.73 -5.93 8.99
N LYS A 41 -16.67 -6.09 7.67
CA LYS A 41 -17.48 -7.08 6.96
C LYS A 41 -16.83 -8.45 7.01
N THR A 42 -15.53 -8.53 6.76
CA THR A 42 -14.81 -9.80 6.69
C THR A 42 -14.06 -10.11 7.97
N LEU A 43 -13.89 -9.11 8.86
CA LEU A 43 -13.08 -9.19 10.08
C LEU A 43 -11.59 -9.43 9.81
N ASP A 44 -11.14 -9.14 8.58
CA ASP A 44 -9.74 -9.24 8.22
C ASP A 44 -9.01 -7.95 8.55
N ASN A 45 -7.80 -8.09 9.04
CA ASN A 45 -6.91 -6.95 9.23
C ASN A 45 -6.26 -6.58 7.89
N TYR A 46 -6.01 -5.28 7.71
CA TYR A 46 -5.28 -4.81 6.53
C TYR A 46 -4.42 -3.60 6.90
N TYR A 47 -3.33 -3.41 6.16
CA TYR A 47 -2.55 -2.20 6.22
C TYR A 47 -3.05 -1.22 5.18
N ARG A 48 -3.05 0.06 5.53
CA ARG A 48 -3.52 1.15 4.69
C ARG A 48 -2.46 2.25 4.60
N ILE A 49 -2.24 2.75 3.38
CA ILE A 49 -1.41 3.92 3.13
C ILE A 49 -2.23 4.89 2.31
N GLY A 50 -2.37 6.13 2.79
CA GLY A 50 -3.09 7.16 2.05
C GLY A 50 -2.35 7.56 0.78
N ILE A 51 -3.08 7.75 -0.32
CA ILE A 51 -2.48 8.15 -1.60
C ILE A 51 -1.82 9.52 -1.46
N SER A 52 -2.46 10.46 -0.75
CA SER A 52 -1.87 11.78 -0.54
C SER A 52 -0.52 11.71 0.16
N GLU A 53 -0.40 10.86 1.18
CA GLU A 53 0.85 10.66 1.88
C GLU A 53 1.93 10.09 0.95
N LEU A 54 1.57 9.12 0.11
CA LEU A 54 2.50 8.56 -0.87
C LEU A 54 2.99 9.61 -1.86
N LEU A 55 2.07 10.38 -2.44
CA LEU A 55 2.43 11.38 -3.44
C LEU A 55 3.28 12.51 -2.87
N ASN A 56 3.11 12.83 -1.59
CA ASN A 56 3.88 13.86 -0.91
C ASN A 56 5.15 13.32 -0.24
N SER A 57 5.37 12.00 -0.29
CA SER A 57 6.51 11.38 0.35
C SER A 57 7.78 11.52 -0.48
N LYS A 58 8.91 11.21 0.15
CA LYS A 58 10.21 11.13 -0.54
C LYS A 58 10.52 9.71 -1.00
N MET A 59 9.54 8.83 -1.00
CA MET A 59 9.73 7.44 -1.43
C MET A 59 10.20 7.41 -2.89
N PRO A 60 11.30 6.71 -3.18
CA PRO A 60 11.78 6.56 -4.55
C PRO A 60 10.75 5.83 -5.43
N VAL A 61 10.66 6.24 -6.70
CA VAL A 61 9.76 5.58 -7.65
C VAL A 61 10.06 4.10 -7.77
N SER A 62 11.32 3.70 -7.64
CA SER A 62 11.72 2.29 -7.67
C SER A 62 11.03 1.45 -6.58
N ASP A 63 10.65 2.05 -5.46
CA ASP A 63 9.96 1.33 -4.38
C ASP A 63 8.52 0.98 -4.75
N LEU A 64 7.96 1.61 -5.77
CA LEU A 64 6.62 1.25 -6.26
C LEU A 64 6.57 -0.18 -6.78
N ASN A 65 7.65 -0.66 -7.38
CA ASN A 65 7.74 -2.05 -7.82
C ASN A 65 7.69 -3.01 -6.63
N THR A 66 8.32 -2.62 -5.53
CA THR A 66 8.28 -3.40 -4.30
C THR A 66 6.86 -3.47 -3.76
N LEU A 67 6.15 -2.35 -3.72
CA LEU A 67 4.76 -2.32 -3.29
C LEU A 67 3.88 -3.18 -4.18
N LYS A 68 4.09 -3.11 -5.49
CA LYS A 68 3.38 -3.95 -6.45
C LYS A 68 3.59 -5.43 -6.18
N GLU A 69 4.84 -5.83 -6.01
CA GLU A 69 5.19 -7.24 -5.75
C GLU A 69 4.65 -7.73 -4.42
N GLN A 70 4.54 -6.85 -3.43
CA GLN A 70 3.94 -7.19 -2.14
C GLN A 70 2.43 -7.38 -2.22
N GLY A 71 1.79 -6.90 -3.28
CA GLY A 71 0.35 -7.08 -3.47
C GLY A 71 -0.51 -5.92 -2.99
N TRP A 72 0.07 -4.73 -2.80
CA TRP A 72 -0.71 -3.54 -2.50
C TRP A 72 -1.60 -3.19 -3.68
N ALA A 73 -2.82 -2.78 -3.39
CA ALA A 73 -3.80 -2.42 -4.40
C ALA A 73 -4.64 -1.23 -3.94
N TYR A 74 -5.26 -0.52 -4.87
CA TYR A 74 -6.17 0.56 -4.52
C TYR A 74 -7.38 0.01 -3.76
N ASP A 75 -7.87 0.79 -2.79
CA ASP A 75 -9.17 0.53 -2.20
C ASP A 75 -10.29 0.95 -3.18
N GLY A 76 -11.54 0.65 -2.84
CA GLY A 76 -12.68 0.93 -3.71
C GLY A 76 -12.89 2.42 -3.99
N ASN A 77 -12.42 3.30 -3.12
CA ASN A 77 -12.52 4.76 -3.28
C ASN A 77 -11.26 5.39 -3.84
N ARG A 78 -10.18 4.63 -3.96
CA ARG A 78 -8.88 5.09 -4.45
C ARG A 78 -8.28 6.26 -3.65
N GLU A 79 -8.66 6.37 -2.37
CA GLU A 79 -8.05 7.32 -1.44
C GLU A 79 -6.81 6.75 -0.78
N SER A 80 -6.65 5.45 -0.86
CA SER A 80 -5.55 4.73 -0.24
C SER A 80 -5.18 3.49 -1.04
N ILE A 81 -4.03 2.90 -0.68
CA ILE A 81 -3.68 1.55 -1.09
C ILE A 81 -3.73 0.67 0.15
N ILE A 82 -4.13 -0.57 -0.03
CA ILE A 82 -4.30 -1.52 1.06
C ILE A 82 -3.70 -2.87 0.71
N ILE A 83 -3.37 -3.64 1.74
CA ILE A 83 -3.01 -5.05 1.61
C ILE A 83 -3.61 -5.81 2.80
N PHE A 84 -4.32 -6.89 2.51
CA PHE A 84 -4.91 -7.72 3.57
C PHE A 84 -3.84 -8.62 4.18
N LEU A 85 -3.98 -8.84 5.48
CA LEU A 85 -3.08 -9.69 6.26
C LEU A 85 -3.71 -11.07 6.43
N THR A 86 -2.86 -12.09 6.40
CA THR A 86 -3.29 -13.46 6.71
C THR A 86 -3.22 -13.72 8.20
#